data_9a06ab85cb4856d5fcdd221c5a98e6bb
#
_entry.id   9a06ab85cb4856d5fcdd221c5a98e6bb
#
_cell.length_a   1.000
_cell.length_b   1.000
_cell.length_c   1.000
_cell.angle_alpha   90.00
_cell.angle_beta   90.00
_cell.angle_gamma   90.00
#
_symmetry.space_group_name_H-M   'P 1'
#
loop_
_entity.id
_entity.type
_entity.pdbx_description
1 polymer ?
#
loop_
_entity_poly.entity_id
_entity_poly.type
_entity_poly.pdbx_seq_one_letter_code
_entity_poly.pdbx_strand_id
1 'polypeptide(L)'
;MAADLAPTGTLRAAFLSTNPVQGRIDPQTKSVTGPVADLVRELARRVGVPYIIIPAADARAVIGLLKANTADVGFLAFDAPRAAEVDFSRPYALMQNSYIVRADSPIRKSADADQAGLRIGAAQGQSQSIYLKDNLKSAQVKILSAMPSPEELQKMLVAGDLDAFGANRQRLVELAAAHPNLRVLPDNFSAAEQSIVITKGDRSRLDVINRFIEDACASGLVKTSIDRAKLSGVDAAPAGIR
;
A
#
# COMPACT_ATOMS: atom_id res chain seq x y z
N MET A 1 28.52 1.27 2.98
CA MET A 1 27.16 1.81 2.80
C MET A 1 26.65 1.68 1.36
N ALA A 2 27.37 2.19 0.34
CA ALA A 2 26.89 2.06 -1.05
C ALA A 2 26.85 0.60 -1.52
N ALA A 3 27.92 -0.15 -1.29
CA ALA A 3 28.01 -1.56 -1.69
C ALA A 3 26.95 -2.47 -1.02
N ASP A 4 26.48 -2.09 0.16
CA ASP A 4 25.50 -2.91 0.91
C ASP A 4 24.07 -2.71 0.39
N LEU A 5 23.70 -1.49 -0.04
CA LEU A 5 22.34 -1.20 -0.53
C LEU A 5 22.19 -1.38 -2.05
N ALA A 6 23.26 -1.27 -2.81
CA ALA A 6 23.26 -1.37 -4.27
C ALA A 6 24.46 -2.22 -4.76
N PRO A 7 24.48 -3.54 -4.52
CA PRO A 7 25.62 -4.41 -4.80
C PRO A 7 25.99 -4.46 -6.29
N THR A 8 25.06 -4.10 -7.17
CA THR A 8 25.29 -4.04 -8.62
C THR A 8 25.73 -2.65 -9.12
N GLY A 9 25.92 -1.68 -8.20
CA GLY A 9 26.20 -0.28 -8.53
C GLY A 9 24.97 0.54 -8.94
N THR A 10 23.78 -0.06 -8.91
CA THR A 10 22.49 0.61 -9.17
C THR A 10 21.49 0.17 -8.12
N LEU A 11 20.79 1.09 -7.47
CA LEU A 11 19.72 0.78 -6.53
C LEU A 11 18.48 0.34 -7.29
N ARG A 12 18.06 -0.92 -7.11
CA ARG A 12 16.89 -1.53 -7.75
C ARG A 12 15.75 -1.61 -6.75
N ALA A 13 14.68 -0.86 -6.97
CA ALA A 13 13.57 -0.73 -6.03
C ALA A 13 12.26 -1.28 -6.63
N ALA A 14 11.67 -2.29 -6.02
CA ALA A 14 10.39 -2.87 -6.44
C ALA A 14 9.22 -2.24 -5.70
N PHE A 15 8.10 -1.98 -6.39
CA PHE A 15 6.88 -1.43 -5.76
C PHE A 15 5.60 -2.01 -6.38
N LEU A 16 4.50 -1.92 -5.65
CA LEU A 16 3.17 -2.34 -6.13
C LEU A 16 2.62 -1.32 -7.13
N SER A 17 2.70 -1.60 -8.42
CA SER A 17 2.19 -0.72 -9.47
C SER A 17 0.67 -0.55 -9.44
N THR A 18 -0.04 -1.47 -8.80
CA THR A 18 -1.48 -1.42 -8.59
C THR A 18 -1.90 -0.59 -7.37
N ASN A 19 -0.94 -0.10 -6.57
CA ASN A 19 -1.24 0.69 -5.37
C ASN A 19 -0.95 2.18 -5.60
N PRO A 20 -1.98 3.03 -5.80
CA PRO A 20 -1.82 4.46 -6.08
C PRO A 20 -1.15 5.24 -4.94
N VAL A 21 -1.16 4.70 -3.71
CA VAL A 21 -0.51 5.29 -2.54
C VAL A 21 1.01 5.19 -2.63
N GLN A 22 1.53 4.13 -3.25
CA GLN A 22 2.96 3.95 -3.43
C GLN A 22 3.50 4.78 -4.59
N GLY A 23 2.79 4.79 -5.71
CA GLY A 23 3.20 5.54 -6.88
C GLY A 23 2.31 5.30 -8.08
N ARG A 24 2.51 6.12 -9.11
CA ARG A 24 1.83 6.03 -10.40
C ARG A 24 2.85 5.96 -11.52
N ILE A 25 2.56 5.17 -12.52
CA ILE A 25 3.36 5.05 -13.74
C ILE A 25 2.72 5.93 -14.81
N ASP A 26 3.47 6.87 -15.34
CA ASP A 26 3.05 7.63 -16.50
C ASP A 26 2.97 6.69 -17.72
N PRO A 27 1.82 6.61 -18.40
CA PRO A 27 1.64 5.64 -19.48
C PRO A 27 2.50 5.94 -20.71
N GLN A 28 2.92 7.19 -20.91
CA GLN A 28 3.71 7.63 -22.06
C GLN A 28 5.21 7.54 -21.79
N THR A 29 5.66 8.16 -20.70
CA THR A 29 7.09 8.25 -20.35
C THR A 29 7.59 7.05 -19.55
N LYS A 30 6.68 6.22 -19.00
CA LYS A 30 6.98 5.12 -18.08
C LYS A 30 7.65 5.58 -16.78
N SER A 31 7.74 6.88 -16.55
CA SER A 31 8.29 7.41 -15.30
C SER A 31 7.36 7.10 -14.12
N VAL A 32 7.96 6.87 -12.95
CA VAL A 32 7.22 6.65 -11.70
C VAL A 32 7.21 7.93 -10.89
N THR A 33 6.04 8.31 -10.39
CA THR A 33 5.85 9.47 -9.50
C THR A 33 5.18 9.02 -8.19
N GLY A 34 5.30 9.83 -7.14
CA GLY A 34 4.69 9.56 -5.82
C GLY A 34 5.72 9.17 -4.76
N PRO A 35 5.26 8.79 -3.55
CA PRO A 35 6.13 8.57 -2.38
C PRO A 35 7.28 7.60 -2.61
N VAL A 36 7.05 6.49 -3.27
CA VAL A 36 8.12 5.52 -3.58
C VAL A 36 9.20 6.15 -4.46
N ALA A 37 8.81 6.88 -5.51
CA ALA A 37 9.78 7.50 -6.42
C ALA A 37 10.65 8.53 -5.71
N ASP A 38 10.06 9.33 -4.82
CA ASP A 38 10.79 10.35 -4.07
C ASP A 38 11.74 9.71 -3.03
N LEU A 39 11.28 8.68 -2.32
CA LEU A 39 12.11 7.93 -1.37
C LEU A 39 13.27 7.20 -2.06
N VAL A 40 13.03 6.55 -3.19
CA VAL A 40 14.08 5.85 -3.96
C VAL A 40 15.10 6.83 -4.48
N ARG A 41 14.67 7.96 -5.03
CA ARG A 41 15.58 9.03 -5.51
C ARG A 41 16.48 9.56 -4.39
N GLU A 42 15.90 9.85 -3.23
CA GLU A 42 16.67 10.37 -2.09
C GLU A 42 17.60 9.30 -1.50
N LEU A 43 17.15 8.05 -1.40
CA LEU A 43 18.01 6.95 -0.94
C LEU A 43 19.20 6.74 -1.89
N ALA A 44 18.96 6.69 -3.20
CA ALA A 44 20.00 6.54 -4.21
C ALA A 44 20.99 7.71 -4.18
N ARG A 45 20.50 8.95 -4.02
CA ARG A 45 21.33 10.15 -3.87
C ARG A 45 22.25 10.06 -2.63
N ARG A 46 21.74 9.59 -1.50
CA ARG A 46 22.55 9.42 -0.26
C ARG A 46 23.61 8.33 -0.40
N VAL A 47 23.29 7.30 -1.15
CA VAL A 47 24.21 6.18 -1.42
C VAL A 47 25.21 6.52 -2.53
N GLY A 48 24.90 7.52 -3.38
CA GLY A 48 25.76 7.96 -4.48
C GLY A 48 25.72 7.03 -5.70
N VAL A 49 24.56 6.41 -5.98
CA VAL A 49 24.37 5.47 -7.10
C VAL A 49 23.16 5.85 -7.95
N PRO A 50 23.11 5.45 -9.23
CA PRO A 50 21.88 5.50 -10.02
C PRO A 50 20.82 4.56 -9.45
N TYR A 51 19.56 4.73 -9.88
CA TYR A 51 18.45 3.89 -9.45
C TYR A 51 17.54 3.49 -10.61
N ILE A 52 16.83 2.38 -10.42
CA ILE A 52 15.70 1.96 -11.23
C ILE A 52 14.53 1.60 -10.33
N ILE A 53 13.30 1.87 -10.79
CA ILE A 53 12.08 1.50 -10.08
C ILE A 53 11.38 0.42 -10.90
N ILE A 54 11.13 -0.73 -10.27
CA ILE A 54 10.60 -1.93 -10.91
C ILE A 54 9.15 -2.10 -10.49
N PRO A 55 8.18 -1.97 -11.41
CA PRO A 55 6.79 -2.24 -11.11
C PRO A 55 6.54 -3.74 -10.91
N ALA A 56 5.79 -4.07 -9.89
CA ALA A 56 5.32 -5.43 -9.59
C ALA A 56 3.80 -5.46 -9.49
N ALA A 57 3.19 -6.53 -9.97
CA ALA A 57 1.73 -6.66 -10.02
C ALA A 57 1.10 -6.87 -8.63
N ASP A 58 1.82 -7.56 -7.75
CA ASP A 58 1.36 -7.91 -6.41
C ASP A 58 2.53 -8.04 -5.41
N ALA A 59 2.21 -8.25 -4.13
CA ALA A 59 3.20 -8.37 -3.07
C ALA A 59 4.11 -9.60 -3.23
N ARG A 60 3.59 -10.69 -3.81
CA ARG A 60 4.36 -11.90 -4.05
C ARG A 60 5.44 -11.64 -5.10
N ALA A 61 5.10 -10.87 -6.15
CA ALA A 61 6.06 -10.45 -7.16
C ALA A 61 7.19 -9.58 -6.57
N VAL A 62 6.87 -8.63 -5.67
CA VAL A 62 7.90 -7.85 -4.96
C VAL A 62 8.83 -8.77 -4.15
N ILE A 63 8.27 -9.68 -3.37
CA ILE A 63 9.06 -10.64 -2.56
C ILE A 63 9.91 -11.55 -3.49
N GLY A 64 9.34 -12.00 -4.60
CA GLY A 64 10.06 -12.80 -5.60
C GLY A 64 11.27 -12.09 -6.18
N LEU A 65 11.14 -10.80 -6.53
CA LEU A 65 12.25 -9.97 -7.02
C LEU A 65 13.38 -9.82 -5.99
N LEU A 66 13.04 -9.65 -4.70
CA LEU A 66 14.03 -9.60 -3.62
C LEU A 66 14.75 -10.94 -3.45
N LYS A 67 14.02 -12.06 -3.39
CA LYS A 67 14.59 -13.41 -3.24
C LYS A 67 15.47 -13.82 -4.43
N ALA A 68 15.13 -13.36 -5.63
CA ALA A 68 15.91 -13.58 -6.83
C ALA A 68 17.12 -12.65 -6.97
N ASN A 69 17.33 -11.72 -6.00
CA ASN A 69 18.36 -10.67 -6.07
C ASN A 69 18.26 -9.80 -7.35
N THR A 70 17.05 -9.61 -7.89
CA THR A 70 16.75 -8.72 -9.02
C THR A 70 16.23 -7.36 -8.55
N ALA A 71 15.86 -7.24 -7.27
CA ALA A 71 15.65 -5.97 -6.58
C ALA A 71 16.47 -5.96 -5.27
N ASP A 72 16.88 -4.77 -4.85
CA ASP A 72 17.66 -4.56 -3.62
C ASP A 72 16.77 -4.17 -2.46
N VAL A 73 15.71 -3.41 -2.76
CA VAL A 73 14.66 -3.01 -1.81
C VAL A 73 13.28 -3.18 -2.46
N GLY A 74 12.27 -3.37 -1.63
CA GLY A 74 10.87 -3.39 -2.05
C GLY A 74 10.02 -2.49 -1.17
N PHE A 75 8.79 -2.19 -1.60
CA PHE A 75 7.82 -1.38 -0.85
C PHE A 75 6.55 -2.19 -0.65
N LEU A 76 6.21 -2.47 0.62
CA LEU A 76 5.03 -3.26 0.98
C LEU A 76 4.35 -2.71 2.24
N ALA A 77 3.04 -2.96 2.33
CA ALA A 77 2.36 -2.87 3.60
C ALA A 77 2.80 -4.03 4.50
N PHE A 78 3.02 -3.73 5.79
CA PHE A 78 3.34 -4.75 6.77
C PHE A 78 2.18 -5.73 6.95
N ASP A 79 2.50 -7.02 6.97
CA ASP A 79 1.69 -8.09 7.54
C ASP A 79 2.58 -9.24 8.03
N ALA A 80 2.10 -10.01 9.00
CA ALA A 80 2.86 -11.08 9.61
C ALA A 80 3.27 -12.21 8.63
N PRO A 81 2.42 -12.67 7.70
CA PRO A 81 2.81 -13.62 6.67
C PRO A 81 4.00 -13.15 5.83
N ARG A 82 4.01 -11.89 5.37
CA ARG A 82 5.15 -11.34 4.60
C ARG A 82 6.40 -11.19 5.44
N ALA A 83 6.25 -10.81 6.73
CA ALA A 83 7.38 -10.70 7.66
C ALA A 83 8.09 -12.04 7.93
N ALA A 84 7.46 -13.16 7.63
CA ALA A 84 8.14 -14.46 7.62
C ALA A 84 9.12 -14.61 6.45
N GLU A 85 8.92 -13.89 5.34
CA GLU A 85 9.66 -14.04 4.10
C GLU A 85 10.71 -12.94 3.83
N VAL A 86 10.45 -11.72 4.32
CA VAL A 86 11.30 -10.53 4.14
C VAL A 86 11.41 -9.76 5.45
N ASP A 87 12.43 -8.92 5.57
CA ASP A 87 12.55 -8.01 6.70
C ASP A 87 11.93 -6.65 6.37
N PHE A 88 11.12 -6.15 7.29
CA PHE A 88 10.45 -4.86 7.18
C PHE A 88 11.22 -3.79 7.96
N SER A 89 11.39 -2.65 7.35
CA SER A 89 11.85 -1.44 8.03
C SER A 89 10.75 -0.88 8.93
N ARG A 90 11.09 0.15 9.70
CA ARG A 90 10.10 1.04 10.29
C ARG A 90 9.18 1.58 9.19
N PRO A 91 7.91 1.87 9.49
CA PRO A 91 7.01 2.44 8.50
C PRO A 91 7.44 3.86 8.12
N TYR A 92 7.33 4.19 6.83
CA TYR A 92 7.45 5.57 6.36
C TYR A 92 6.11 6.29 6.28
N ALA A 93 5.01 5.55 6.13
CA ALA A 93 3.66 6.10 6.05
C ALA A 93 2.62 5.14 6.63
N LEU A 94 1.49 5.70 7.04
CA LEU A 94 0.28 4.99 7.44
C LEU A 94 -0.77 5.18 6.35
N MET A 95 -1.28 4.09 5.79
CA MET A 95 -2.30 4.07 4.76
C MET A 95 -3.64 3.67 5.37
N GLN A 96 -4.57 4.59 5.41
CA GLN A 96 -5.91 4.37 5.95
C GLN A 96 -6.73 3.46 5.02
N ASN A 97 -7.46 2.52 5.60
CA ASN A 97 -8.38 1.61 4.92
C ASN A 97 -9.82 1.92 5.32
N SER A 98 -10.68 1.99 4.33
CA SER A 98 -12.11 2.27 4.53
C SER A 98 -12.96 1.34 3.67
N TYR A 99 -14.27 1.50 3.76
CA TYR A 99 -15.22 0.82 2.88
C TYR A 99 -15.81 1.80 1.88
N ILE A 100 -16.08 1.29 0.68
CA ILE A 100 -16.98 1.91 -0.28
C ILE A 100 -18.28 1.13 -0.31
N VAL A 101 -19.38 1.85 -0.37
CA VAL A 101 -20.74 1.32 -0.36
C VAL A 101 -21.58 2.08 -1.39
N ARG A 102 -22.77 1.58 -1.71
CA ARG A 102 -23.75 2.37 -2.47
C ARG A 102 -24.12 3.65 -1.72
N ALA A 103 -24.45 4.70 -2.44
CA ALA A 103 -24.80 6.00 -1.83
C ALA A 103 -26.02 5.90 -0.90
N ASP A 104 -26.99 5.03 -1.23
CA ASP A 104 -28.21 4.75 -0.44
C ASP A 104 -28.03 3.67 0.63
N SER A 105 -26.85 3.04 0.75
CA SER A 105 -26.58 1.98 1.72
C SER A 105 -26.89 2.41 3.15
N PRO A 106 -27.47 1.53 4.00
CA PRO A 106 -27.65 1.80 5.43
C PRO A 106 -26.34 1.79 6.23
N ILE A 107 -25.25 1.22 5.70
CA ILE A 107 -23.92 1.21 6.33
C ILE A 107 -23.38 2.65 6.36
N ARG A 108 -23.26 3.26 7.56
CA ARG A 108 -22.85 4.67 7.73
C ARG A 108 -21.44 4.83 8.27
N LYS A 109 -20.96 3.85 9.02
CA LYS A 109 -19.61 3.80 9.61
C LYS A 109 -19.04 2.38 9.51
N SER A 110 -17.75 2.25 9.68
CA SER A 110 -17.03 0.97 9.53
C SER A 110 -17.59 -0.14 10.42
N ALA A 111 -18.02 0.19 11.64
CA ALA A 111 -18.60 -0.78 12.56
C ALA A 111 -19.93 -1.37 12.06
N ASP A 112 -20.65 -0.67 11.20
CA ASP A 112 -21.92 -1.15 10.64
C ASP A 112 -21.72 -2.28 9.60
N ALA A 113 -20.50 -2.46 9.12
CA ALA A 113 -20.17 -3.49 8.13
C ALA A 113 -20.11 -4.91 8.71
N ASP A 114 -19.94 -5.08 10.03
CA ASP A 114 -19.90 -6.40 10.66
C ASP A 114 -21.25 -6.85 11.17
N GLN A 115 -22.21 -7.08 10.26
CA GLN A 115 -23.54 -7.58 10.58
C GLN A 115 -23.86 -8.85 9.79
N ALA A 116 -24.61 -9.75 10.41
CA ALA A 116 -25.07 -10.98 9.77
C ALA A 116 -25.87 -10.67 8.49
N GLY A 117 -25.60 -11.40 7.44
CA GLY A 117 -26.22 -11.22 6.14
C GLY A 117 -25.52 -10.25 5.21
N LEU A 118 -24.60 -9.40 5.70
CA LEU A 118 -23.80 -8.51 4.85
C LEU A 118 -22.62 -9.26 4.19
N ARG A 119 -22.32 -8.89 2.95
CA ARG A 119 -21.22 -9.43 2.14
C ARG A 119 -20.17 -8.35 1.93
N ILE A 120 -19.03 -8.53 2.58
CA ILE A 120 -17.94 -7.54 2.57
C ILE A 120 -16.81 -8.06 1.67
N GLY A 121 -16.58 -7.36 0.56
CA GLY A 121 -15.56 -7.72 -0.42
C GLY A 121 -14.18 -7.20 -0.04
N ALA A 122 -13.13 -7.94 -0.40
CA ALA A 122 -11.75 -7.46 -0.47
C ALA A 122 -10.96 -8.25 -1.51
N ALA A 123 -9.88 -7.67 -2.05
CA ALA A 123 -9.04 -8.34 -3.02
C ALA A 123 -7.98 -9.22 -2.33
N GLN A 124 -7.77 -10.42 -2.85
CA GLN A 124 -6.74 -11.36 -2.38
C GLN A 124 -5.35 -10.72 -2.43
N GLY A 125 -4.50 -11.05 -1.45
CA GLY A 125 -3.13 -10.58 -1.37
C GLY A 125 -2.96 -9.12 -0.92
N GLN A 126 -4.05 -8.41 -0.62
CA GLN A 126 -4.03 -7.09 -0.01
C GLN A 126 -4.14 -7.21 1.52
N SER A 127 -3.50 -6.27 2.24
CA SER A 127 -3.55 -6.26 3.72
C SER A 127 -4.97 -6.17 4.27
N GLN A 128 -5.87 -5.52 3.53
CA GLN A 128 -7.30 -5.43 3.88
C GLN A 128 -7.97 -6.81 3.92
N SER A 129 -7.66 -7.70 2.98
CA SER A 129 -8.26 -9.04 2.96
C SER A 129 -7.87 -9.88 4.18
N ILE A 130 -6.65 -9.69 4.67
CA ILE A 130 -6.17 -10.34 5.90
C ILE A 130 -6.91 -9.75 7.10
N TYR A 131 -6.89 -8.41 7.22
CA TYR A 131 -7.56 -7.72 8.32
C TYR A 131 -9.06 -8.09 8.42
N LEU A 132 -9.79 -8.08 7.31
CA LEU A 132 -11.23 -8.37 7.32
C LEU A 132 -11.52 -9.81 7.74
N LYS A 133 -10.73 -10.78 7.29
CA LYS A 133 -10.87 -12.19 7.73
C LYS A 133 -10.67 -12.37 9.23
N ASP A 134 -9.73 -11.64 9.81
CA ASP A 134 -9.36 -11.79 11.21
C ASP A 134 -10.33 -11.04 12.15
N ASN A 135 -10.92 -9.93 11.68
CA ASN A 135 -11.66 -8.99 12.54
C ASN A 135 -13.17 -9.01 12.36
N LEU A 136 -13.71 -9.28 11.17
CA LEU A 136 -15.17 -9.42 11.00
C LEU A 136 -15.64 -10.75 11.57
N LYS A 137 -16.70 -10.71 12.38
CA LYS A 137 -17.21 -11.87 13.11
C LYS A 137 -18.60 -12.32 12.62
N SER A 138 -19.39 -11.39 12.11
CA SER A 138 -20.80 -11.59 11.74
C SER A 138 -21.02 -11.53 10.23
N ALA A 139 -20.35 -10.63 9.55
CA ALA A 139 -20.46 -10.46 8.11
C ALA A 139 -19.72 -11.55 7.32
N GLN A 140 -20.22 -11.85 6.14
CA GLN A 140 -19.55 -12.75 5.20
C GLN A 140 -18.44 -12.02 4.45
N VAL A 141 -17.17 -12.41 4.67
CA VAL A 141 -16.04 -11.88 3.91
C VAL A 141 -15.91 -12.59 2.57
N LYS A 142 -16.03 -11.86 1.46
CA LYS A 142 -15.84 -12.35 0.09
C LYS A 142 -14.50 -11.90 -0.45
N ILE A 143 -13.57 -12.83 -0.65
CA ILE A 143 -12.26 -12.55 -1.21
C ILE A 143 -12.30 -12.74 -2.72
N LEU A 144 -12.10 -11.64 -3.44
CA LEU A 144 -11.95 -11.63 -4.89
C LEU A 144 -10.53 -12.05 -5.25
N SER A 145 -10.38 -12.84 -6.30
CA SER A 145 -9.07 -13.38 -6.74
C SER A 145 -8.07 -12.30 -7.15
N ALA A 146 -8.57 -11.15 -7.58
CA ALA A 146 -7.77 -9.99 -7.95
C ALA A 146 -8.50 -8.70 -7.53
N MET A 147 -7.79 -7.57 -7.62
CA MET A 147 -8.42 -6.25 -7.46
C MET A 147 -9.34 -6.00 -8.67
N PRO A 148 -10.65 -5.82 -8.47
CA PRO A 148 -11.57 -5.55 -9.57
C PRO A 148 -11.30 -4.19 -10.21
N SER A 149 -11.65 -4.04 -11.48
CA SER A 149 -11.69 -2.73 -12.13
C SER A 149 -12.76 -1.83 -11.47
N PRO A 150 -12.67 -0.51 -11.64
CA PRO A 150 -13.69 0.42 -11.14
C PRO A 150 -15.11 0.05 -11.56
N GLU A 151 -15.30 -0.32 -12.82
CA GLU A 151 -16.59 -0.68 -13.42
C GLU A 151 -17.12 -2.01 -12.87
N GLU A 152 -16.25 -3.00 -12.69
CA GLU A 152 -16.63 -4.29 -12.08
C GLU A 152 -17.06 -4.11 -10.63
N LEU A 153 -16.30 -3.33 -9.86
CA LEU A 153 -16.64 -3.08 -8.45
C LEU A 153 -17.96 -2.30 -8.31
N GLN A 154 -18.18 -1.29 -9.16
CA GLN A 154 -19.45 -0.57 -9.22
C GLN A 154 -20.61 -1.54 -9.49
N LYS A 155 -20.48 -2.40 -10.50
CA LYS A 155 -21.52 -3.39 -10.84
C LYS A 155 -21.83 -4.31 -9.67
N MET A 156 -20.80 -4.86 -9.01
CA MET A 156 -20.99 -5.75 -7.85
C MET A 156 -21.75 -5.07 -6.71
N LEU A 157 -21.42 -3.82 -6.40
CA LEU A 157 -22.10 -3.06 -5.35
C LEU A 157 -23.55 -2.71 -5.74
N VAL A 158 -23.79 -2.28 -6.98
CA VAL A 158 -25.13 -1.92 -7.46
C VAL A 158 -26.04 -3.14 -7.60
N ALA A 159 -25.51 -4.27 -8.09
CA ALA A 159 -26.26 -5.52 -8.18
C ALA A 159 -26.52 -6.17 -6.80
N GLY A 160 -25.85 -5.70 -5.75
CA GLY A 160 -25.95 -6.27 -4.41
C GLY A 160 -25.19 -7.59 -4.26
N ASP A 161 -24.21 -7.91 -5.12
CA ASP A 161 -23.29 -9.03 -4.94
C ASP A 161 -22.35 -8.80 -3.74
N LEU A 162 -22.07 -7.53 -3.47
CA LEU A 162 -21.38 -7.00 -2.30
C LEU A 162 -22.19 -5.86 -1.68
N ASP A 163 -22.21 -5.80 -0.35
CA ASP A 163 -22.82 -4.70 0.40
C ASP A 163 -21.80 -3.59 0.72
N ALA A 164 -20.53 -3.96 0.84
CA ALA A 164 -19.39 -3.05 0.94
C ALA A 164 -18.12 -3.68 0.35
N PHE A 165 -17.14 -2.85 0.00
CA PHE A 165 -15.81 -3.32 -0.41
C PHE A 165 -14.73 -2.57 0.36
N GLY A 166 -13.81 -3.30 1.00
CA GLY A 166 -12.69 -2.78 1.77
C GLY A 166 -11.43 -2.63 0.94
N ALA A 167 -10.89 -1.41 0.88
CA ALA A 167 -9.61 -1.11 0.23
C ALA A 167 -8.92 0.11 0.86
N ASN A 168 -7.74 0.49 0.34
CA ASN A 168 -7.12 1.75 0.75
C ASN A 168 -8.02 2.95 0.38
N ARG A 169 -8.07 3.94 1.27
CA ARG A 169 -8.96 5.08 1.16
C ARG A 169 -8.75 5.87 -0.13
N GLN A 170 -7.50 6.05 -0.58
CA GLN A 170 -7.19 6.75 -1.82
C GLN A 170 -7.91 6.15 -3.03
N ARG A 171 -7.82 4.83 -3.20
CA ARG A 171 -8.51 4.10 -4.28
C ARG A 171 -10.02 4.30 -4.21
N LEU A 172 -10.58 4.19 -3.01
CA LEU A 172 -12.03 4.30 -2.81
C LEU A 172 -12.54 5.71 -3.11
N VAL A 173 -11.77 6.75 -2.74
CA VAL A 173 -12.10 8.15 -3.06
C VAL A 173 -12.06 8.40 -4.56
N GLU A 174 -11.05 7.89 -5.28
CA GLU A 174 -10.98 7.97 -6.74
C GLU A 174 -12.18 7.29 -7.41
N LEU A 175 -12.55 6.10 -6.92
CA LEU A 175 -13.69 5.37 -7.43
C LEU A 175 -15.01 6.12 -7.18
N ALA A 176 -15.22 6.64 -5.97
CA ALA A 176 -16.43 7.40 -5.64
C ALA A 176 -16.54 8.70 -6.44
N ALA A 177 -15.41 9.36 -6.74
CA ALA A 177 -15.39 10.56 -7.59
C ALA A 177 -15.85 10.28 -9.03
N ALA A 178 -15.55 9.09 -9.56
CA ALA A 178 -15.98 8.65 -10.89
C ALA A 178 -17.41 8.09 -10.92
N HIS A 179 -17.95 7.66 -9.76
CA HIS A 179 -19.25 6.97 -9.66
C HIS A 179 -20.12 7.58 -8.54
N PRO A 180 -20.95 8.61 -8.85
CA PRO A 180 -21.76 9.34 -7.84
C PRO A 180 -22.77 8.48 -7.07
N ASN A 181 -23.11 7.29 -7.58
CA ASN A 181 -23.96 6.31 -6.91
C ASN A 181 -23.24 5.50 -5.82
N LEU A 182 -21.95 5.74 -5.60
CA LEU A 182 -21.13 5.16 -4.55
C LEU A 182 -20.63 6.25 -3.58
N ARG A 183 -20.32 5.85 -2.36
CA ARG A 183 -19.67 6.72 -1.36
C ARG A 183 -18.67 5.94 -0.51
N VAL A 184 -17.63 6.62 -0.09
CA VAL A 184 -16.67 6.11 0.91
C VAL A 184 -17.22 6.42 2.31
N LEU A 185 -17.05 5.49 3.25
CA LEU A 185 -17.41 5.76 4.64
C LEU A 185 -16.53 6.87 5.23
N PRO A 186 -17.08 7.68 6.18
CA PRO A 186 -16.34 8.81 6.76
C PRO A 186 -15.15 8.37 7.61
N ASP A 187 -15.23 7.20 8.23
CA ASP A 187 -14.22 6.62 9.10
C ASP A 187 -13.40 5.52 8.39
N ASN A 188 -12.43 4.97 9.10
CA ASN A 188 -11.53 3.93 8.62
C ASN A 188 -11.64 2.70 9.54
N PHE A 189 -11.58 1.51 8.97
CA PHE A 189 -11.57 0.28 9.77
C PHE A 189 -10.17 -0.14 10.22
N SER A 190 -9.13 0.32 9.52
CA SER A 190 -7.73 0.05 9.89
C SER A 190 -6.78 1.04 9.23
N ALA A 191 -5.53 1.00 9.67
CA ALA A 191 -4.41 1.62 8.97
C ALA A 191 -3.35 0.56 8.69
N ALA A 192 -2.75 0.60 7.49
CA ALA A 192 -1.67 -0.29 7.09
C ALA A 192 -0.34 0.48 7.09
N GLU A 193 0.64 -0.03 7.81
CA GLU A 193 1.99 0.51 7.84
C GLU A 193 2.70 0.24 6.51
N GLN A 194 3.15 1.28 5.83
CA GLN A 194 3.92 1.18 4.60
C GLN A 194 5.41 1.23 4.93
N SER A 195 6.13 0.21 4.52
CA SER A 195 7.56 0.03 4.86
C SER A 195 8.40 -0.28 3.64
N ILE A 196 9.71 -0.06 3.77
CA ILE A 196 10.69 -0.62 2.86
C ILE A 196 11.01 -2.05 3.33
N VAL A 197 11.08 -2.97 2.40
CA VAL A 197 11.40 -4.38 2.68
C VAL A 197 12.68 -4.79 1.96
N ILE A 198 13.42 -5.69 2.59
CA ILE A 198 14.65 -6.28 2.05
C ILE A 198 14.62 -7.80 2.22
N THR A 199 15.56 -8.48 1.57
CA THR A 199 15.81 -9.90 1.80
C THR A 199 16.06 -10.19 3.28
N LYS A 200 15.47 -11.28 3.78
CA LYS A 200 15.50 -11.68 5.18
C LYS A 200 16.93 -11.90 5.70
N GLY A 201 17.19 -11.40 6.92
CA GLY A 201 18.40 -11.68 7.68
C GLY A 201 19.52 -10.64 7.58
N ASP A 202 19.38 -9.61 6.74
CA ASP A 202 20.40 -8.56 6.59
C ASP A 202 20.13 -7.38 7.54
N ARG A 203 20.50 -7.56 8.81
CA ARG A 203 20.29 -6.53 9.85
C ARG A 203 21.05 -5.23 9.57
N SER A 204 22.26 -5.32 9.01
CA SER A 204 23.08 -4.14 8.74
C SER A 204 22.42 -3.25 7.67
N ARG A 205 21.88 -3.85 6.61
CA ARG A 205 21.11 -3.17 5.58
C ARG A 205 19.82 -2.57 6.16
N LEU A 206 19.12 -3.34 6.99
CA LEU A 206 17.89 -2.88 7.65
C LEU A 206 18.11 -1.65 8.52
N ASP A 207 19.22 -1.62 9.29
CA ASP A 207 19.57 -0.48 10.14
C ASP A 207 19.87 0.79 9.32
N VAL A 208 20.49 0.64 8.15
CA VAL A 208 20.72 1.78 7.23
C VAL A 208 19.38 2.31 6.69
N ILE A 209 18.48 1.43 6.30
CA ILE A 209 17.16 1.80 5.81
C ILE A 209 16.33 2.46 6.92
N ASN A 210 16.36 1.93 8.14
CA ASN A 210 15.63 2.50 9.27
C ASN A 210 16.08 3.93 9.57
N ARG A 211 17.40 4.20 9.59
CA ARG A 211 17.94 5.56 9.75
C ARG A 211 17.51 6.48 8.60
N PHE A 212 17.54 5.96 7.38
CA PHE A 212 17.07 6.72 6.21
C PHE A 212 15.60 7.14 6.37
N ILE A 213 14.73 6.23 6.81
CA ILE A 213 13.29 6.50 7.02
C ILE A 213 13.08 7.51 8.14
N GLU A 214 13.80 7.37 9.27
CA GLU A 214 13.76 8.35 10.37
C GLU A 214 14.07 9.76 9.88
N ASP A 215 15.15 9.91 9.11
CA ASP A 215 15.54 11.18 8.52
C ASP A 215 14.52 11.69 7.50
N ALA A 216 13.99 10.81 6.65
CA ALA A 216 13.02 11.19 5.63
C ALA A 216 11.68 11.66 6.24
N CYS A 217 11.25 11.05 7.34
CA CYS A 217 10.10 11.50 8.11
C CYS A 217 10.39 12.81 8.84
N ALA A 218 11.51 12.90 9.56
CA ALA A 218 11.89 14.07 10.33
C ALA A 218 12.12 15.32 9.45
N SER A 219 12.70 15.16 8.27
CA SER A 219 12.90 16.26 7.31
C SER A 219 11.62 16.71 6.59
N GLY A 220 10.52 15.99 6.75
CA GLY A 220 9.26 16.25 6.04
C GLY A 220 9.25 15.78 4.59
N LEU A 221 10.26 15.02 4.12
CA LEU A 221 10.29 14.49 2.76
C LEU A 221 9.06 13.63 2.47
N VAL A 222 8.72 12.70 3.38
CA VAL A 222 7.57 11.81 3.22
C VAL A 222 6.28 12.62 3.15
N LYS A 223 6.07 13.55 4.10
CA LYS A 223 4.88 14.41 4.11
C LYS A 223 4.76 15.22 2.82
N THR A 224 5.84 15.87 2.41
CA THR A 224 5.86 16.67 1.17
C THR A 224 5.53 15.83 -0.06
N SER A 225 6.00 14.59 -0.11
CA SER A 225 5.71 13.67 -1.21
C SER A 225 4.24 13.24 -1.25
N ILE A 226 3.66 12.94 -0.08
CA ILE A 226 2.23 12.61 0.08
C ILE A 226 1.36 13.79 -0.36
N ASP A 227 1.68 15.01 0.12
CA ASP A 227 0.95 16.24 -0.21
C ASP A 227 1.01 16.56 -1.71
N ARG A 228 2.20 16.43 -2.32
CA ARG A 228 2.41 16.64 -3.77
C ARG A 228 1.61 15.65 -4.61
N ALA A 229 1.55 14.40 -4.17
CA ALA A 229 0.77 13.36 -4.83
C ALA A 229 -0.74 13.48 -4.54
N LYS A 230 -1.17 14.42 -3.69
CA LYS A 230 -2.57 14.66 -3.28
C LYS A 230 -3.27 13.40 -2.78
N LEU A 231 -2.57 12.60 -1.97
CA LEU A 231 -3.08 11.33 -1.48
C LEU A 231 -4.07 11.53 -0.32
N SER A 232 -5.21 10.87 -0.40
CA SER A 232 -6.23 10.86 0.64
C SER A 232 -6.06 9.68 1.58
N GLY A 233 -6.12 9.92 2.90
CA GLY A 233 -6.00 8.88 3.91
C GLY A 233 -4.61 8.24 3.94
N VAL A 234 -3.59 9.03 3.71
CA VAL A 234 -2.18 8.64 3.87
C VAL A 234 -1.48 9.69 4.71
N ASP A 235 -0.84 9.27 5.77
CA ASP A 235 -0.11 10.12 6.68
C ASP A 235 1.36 9.67 6.73
N ALA A 236 2.29 10.62 6.86
CA ALA A 236 3.67 10.28 7.17
C ALA A 236 3.71 9.58 8.53
N ALA A 237 4.50 8.52 8.66
CA ALA A 237 4.61 7.83 9.94
C ALA A 237 5.21 8.77 11.00
N PRO A 238 4.64 8.79 12.22
CA PRO A 238 5.22 9.55 13.32
C PRO A 238 6.63 9.05 13.66
N ALA A 239 7.49 9.95 14.11
CA ALA A 239 8.81 9.58 14.60
C ALA A 239 8.69 8.58 15.76
N GLY A 240 9.48 7.49 15.73
CA GLY A 240 9.53 6.51 16.82
C GLY A 240 8.51 5.36 16.75
N ILE A 241 7.64 5.28 15.77
CA ILE A 241 6.85 4.06 15.53
C ILE A 241 7.78 2.93 15.09
N ARG A 242 7.58 1.76 15.70
CA ARG A 242 8.26 0.51 15.33
C ARG A 242 7.49 -0.20 14.25
#